data_4bd01ce41d19c99ac49421825a45ae7e
#
_entry.id   4bd01ce41d19c99ac49421825a45ae7e
#
_cell.length_a   1.000
_cell.length_b   1.000
_cell.length_c   1.000
_cell.angle_alpha   90.00
_cell.angle_beta   90.00
_cell.angle_gamma   90.00
#
_symmetry.space_group_name_H-M   'P 1'
#
loop_
_entity.id
_entity.type
_entity.pdbx_description
1 polymer ?
#
loop_
_entity_poly.entity_id
_entity_poly.type
_entity_poly.pdbx_seq_one_letter_code
_entity_poly.pdbx_strand_id
1 'polypeptide(L)'
;MDVPPPELIALPSGSARVEWRRSARARRISLRIDPSDGAIVVTLPPRASRRAGLVLLTHHVDWVSERIAALPRALAFADGAEVPVSGIPHRIRHRPDALGGAWLADGELHVTGAAEFLPRRVGDFLRAEARRRLAEMVAAKTEAAGVSARRVTVKDTSSRWGSCAPDRSLAFSWRLIFTPDFVQDYVAAHEVAHLRHMNHGPLFWALVEQLTPHRPTAVPWLRKNGAALLRIG
;
A
#
# COMPACT_ATOMS: atom_id res chain seq x y z
N MET A 1 -3.58 -23.60 -16.22
CA MET A 1 -4.71 -22.77 -16.70
C MET A 1 -4.14 -21.42 -17.10
N ASP A 2 -4.11 -21.17 -18.40
CA ASP A 2 -3.51 -19.95 -18.96
C ASP A 2 -4.33 -18.71 -18.56
N VAL A 3 -3.67 -17.78 -17.88
CA VAL A 3 -4.16 -16.44 -17.68
C VAL A 3 -3.71 -15.65 -18.92
N PRO A 4 -4.64 -15.08 -19.71
CA PRO A 4 -4.25 -14.30 -20.87
C PRO A 4 -3.34 -13.13 -20.47
N PRO A 5 -2.41 -12.72 -21.36
CA PRO A 5 -1.54 -11.58 -21.09
C PRO A 5 -2.37 -10.30 -20.88
N PRO A 6 -1.82 -9.30 -20.17
CA PRO A 6 -2.44 -7.99 -20.07
C PRO A 6 -2.64 -7.39 -21.45
N GLU A 7 -3.76 -6.71 -21.65
CA GLU A 7 -4.06 -6.03 -22.92
C GLU A 7 -4.45 -4.58 -22.67
N LEU A 8 -4.22 -3.72 -23.67
CA LEU A 8 -4.70 -2.35 -23.65
C LEU A 8 -6.08 -2.29 -24.34
N ILE A 9 -7.01 -1.63 -23.69
CA ILE A 9 -8.31 -1.31 -24.27
C ILE A 9 -8.51 0.19 -24.37
N ALA A 10 -9.21 0.62 -25.41
CA ALA A 10 -9.64 2.00 -25.56
C ALA A 10 -10.81 2.29 -24.61
N LEU A 11 -10.74 3.41 -23.90
CA LEU A 11 -11.79 3.97 -23.07
C LEU A 11 -12.12 5.39 -23.58
N PRO A 12 -13.30 5.93 -23.24
CA PRO A 12 -13.60 7.34 -23.54
C PRO A 12 -12.57 8.35 -23.02
N SER A 13 -11.92 8.02 -21.88
CA SER A 13 -10.89 8.85 -21.23
C SER A 13 -9.47 8.54 -21.66
N GLY A 14 -9.24 7.66 -22.63
CA GLY A 14 -7.91 7.21 -23.08
C GLY A 14 -7.80 5.69 -23.16
N SER A 15 -6.60 5.13 -22.92
CA SER A 15 -6.41 3.68 -22.89
C SER A 15 -6.12 3.19 -21.48
N ALA A 16 -6.58 2.00 -21.15
CA ALA A 16 -6.29 1.35 -19.87
C ALA A 16 -5.84 -0.09 -20.06
N ARG A 17 -4.98 -0.55 -19.15
CA ARG A 17 -4.49 -1.92 -19.10
C ARG A 17 -5.54 -2.82 -18.43
N VAL A 18 -5.86 -3.94 -19.05
CA VAL A 18 -6.74 -4.97 -18.49
C VAL A 18 -5.92 -6.16 -18.05
N GLU A 19 -6.09 -6.56 -16.79
CA GLU A 19 -5.53 -7.77 -16.22
C GLU A 19 -6.61 -8.80 -16.00
N TRP A 20 -6.40 -9.99 -16.53
CA TRP A 20 -7.31 -11.11 -16.40
C TRP A 20 -6.88 -11.99 -15.24
N ARG A 21 -7.78 -12.22 -14.29
CA ARG A 21 -7.55 -13.16 -13.19
C ARG A 21 -8.61 -14.25 -13.21
N ARG A 22 -8.19 -15.51 -13.09
CA ARG A 22 -9.11 -16.62 -12.89
C ARG A 22 -9.08 -17.05 -11.43
N SER A 23 -10.25 -17.18 -10.80
CA SER A 23 -10.35 -17.54 -9.38
C SER A 23 -11.33 -18.68 -9.18
N ALA A 24 -10.86 -19.79 -8.59
CA ALA A 24 -11.70 -20.93 -8.23
C ALA A 24 -12.79 -20.58 -7.20
N ARG A 25 -12.56 -19.52 -6.41
CA ARG A 25 -13.53 -19.04 -5.40
C ARG A 25 -14.55 -18.06 -5.96
N ALA A 26 -14.29 -17.48 -7.13
CA ALA A 26 -15.21 -16.53 -7.74
C ALA A 26 -16.48 -17.24 -8.24
N ARG A 27 -17.64 -16.74 -7.86
CA ARG A 27 -18.95 -17.24 -8.30
C ARG A 27 -19.52 -16.41 -9.45
N ARG A 28 -19.03 -15.19 -9.65
CA ARG A 28 -19.45 -14.24 -10.70
C ARG A 28 -18.24 -13.49 -11.25
N ILE A 29 -18.38 -12.95 -12.46
CA ILE A 29 -17.39 -12.03 -13.04
C ILE A 29 -17.44 -10.73 -12.24
N SER A 30 -16.26 -10.17 -11.95
CA SER A 30 -16.15 -8.89 -11.27
C SER A 30 -15.09 -8.01 -11.92
N LEU A 31 -15.32 -6.69 -11.86
CA LEU A 31 -14.40 -5.64 -12.29
C LEU A 31 -13.89 -4.91 -11.05
N ARG A 32 -12.62 -4.62 -11.04
CA ARG A 32 -11.96 -3.78 -10.03
C ARG A 32 -10.90 -2.92 -10.71
N ILE A 33 -10.80 -1.68 -10.32
CA ILE A 33 -9.66 -0.84 -10.69
C ILE A 33 -8.57 -1.02 -9.63
N ASP A 34 -7.36 -1.32 -10.07
CA ASP A 34 -6.20 -1.34 -9.15
C ASP A 34 -5.80 0.10 -8.84
N PRO A 35 -5.84 0.53 -7.59
CA PRO A 35 -5.56 1.92 -7.25
C PRO A 35 -4.09 2.29 -7.44
N SER A 36 -3.17 1.34 -7.53
CA SER A 36 -1.73 1.61 -7.64
C SER A 36 -1.32 2.08 -9.05
N ASP A 37 -1.87 1.46 -10.08
CA ASP A 37 -1.49 1.71 -11.48
C ASP A 37 -2.65 2.03 -12.41
N GLY A 38 -3.90 1.92 -11.92
CA GLY A 38 -5.12 2.15 -12.71
C GLY A 38 -5.50 0.97 -13.61
N ALA A 39 -4.86 -0.20 -13.46
CA ALA A 39 -5.23 -1.38 -14.24
C ALA A 39 -6.65 -1.87 -13.90
N ILE A 40 -7.36 -2.28 -14.93
CA ILE A 40 -8.68 -2.91 -14.81
C ILE A 40 -8.47 -4.40 -14.55
N VAL A 41 -8.76 -4.84 -13.34
CA VAL A 41 -8.65 -6.26 -12.98
C VAL A 41 -10.00 -6.93 -13.18
N VAL A 42 -10.09 -7.80 -14.19
CA VAL A 42 -11.26 -8.63 -14.47
C VAL A 42 -11.09 -10.01 -13.85
N THR A 43 -11.89 -10.33 -12.84
CA THR A 43 -11.84 -11.65 -12.20
C THR A 43 -12.92 -12.54 -12.80
N LEU A 44 -12.50 -13.68 -13.34
CA LEU A 44 -13.35 -14.68 -13.98
C LEU A 44 -13.54 -15.91 -13.07
N PRO A 45 -14.77 -16.40 -12.90
CA PRO A 45 -15.03 -17.75 -12.39
C PRO A 45 -14.39 -18.83 -13.27
N PRO A 46 -14.22 -20.09 -12.78
CA PRO A 46 -13.54 -21.13 -13.52
C PRO A 46 -14.10 -21.41 -14.93
N ARG A 47 -15.42 -21.33 -15.08
CA ARG A 47 -16.13 -21.63 -16.34
C ARG A 47 -16.48 -20.39 -17.18
N ALA A 48 -16.21 -19.17 -16.70
CA ALA A 48 -16.53 -17.97 -17.45
C ALA A 48 -15.52 -17.73 -18.57
N SER A 49 -16.04 -17.30 -19.74
CA SER A 49 -15.19 -16.95 -20.87
C SER A 49 -14.66 -15.52 -20.75
N ARG A 50 -13.52 -15.24 -21.40
CA ARG A 50 -12.99 -13.88 -21.54
C ARG A 50 -13.98 -12.96 -22.25
N ARG A 51 -14.70 -13.47 -23.26
CA ARG A 51 -15.75 -12.72 -23.98
C ARG A 51 -16.83 -12.20 -23.03
N ALA A 52 -17.26 -13.04 -22.06
CA ALA A 52 -18.24 -12.60 -21.06
C ALA A 52 -17.65 -11.49 -20.14
N GLY A 53 -16.36 -11.56 -19.82
CA GLY A 53 -15.66 -10.50 -19.09
C GLY A 53 -15.57 -9.19 -19.88
N LEU A 54 -15.29 -9.25 -21.18
CA LEU A 54 -15.30 -8.08 -22.08
C LEU A 54 -16.69 -7.45 -22.18
N VAL A 55 -17.74 -8.25 -22.32
CA VAL A 55 -19.12 -7.75 -22.33
C VAL A 55 -19.43 -6.98 -21.04
N LEU A 56 -19.07 -7.53 -19.88
CA LEU A 56 -19.25 -6.83 -18.60
C LEU A 56 -18.46 -5.52 -18.56
N LEU A 57 -17.23 -5.52 -19.05
CA LEU A 57 -16.38 -4.34 -19.10
C LEU A 57 -16.98 -3.25 -20.00
N THR A 58 -17.45 -3.63 -21.20
CA THR A 58 -18.11 -2.71 -22.14
C THR A 58 -19.39 -2.11 -21.53
N HIS A 59 -20.19 -2.90 -20.83
CA HIS A 59 -21.38 -2.40 -20.13
C HIS A 59 -21.06 -1.40 -19.01
N HIS A 60 -19.86 -1.44 -18.45
CA HIS A 60 -19.43 -0.57 -17.35
C HIS A 60 -18.31 0.41 -17.75
N VAL A 61 -18.15 0.68 -19.06
CA VAL A 61 -17.03 1.49 -19.56
C VAL A 61 -17.00 2.90 -18.99
N ASP A 62 -18.16 3.54 -18.83
CA ASP A 62 -18.27 4.90 -18.28
C ASP A 62 -17.84 4.91 -16.79
N TRP A 63 -18.38 3.97 -16.01
CA TRP A 63 -17.97 3.82 -14.60
C TRP A 63 -16.46 3.56 -14.46
N VAL A 64 -15.89 2.72 -15.33
CA VAL A 64 -14.45 2.43 -15.34
C VAL A 64 -13.66 3.71 -15.65
N SER A 65 -14.08 4.46 -16.68
CA SER A 65 -13.45 5.72 -17.08
C SER A 65 -13.47 6.76 -15.98
N GLU A 66 -14.62 6.97 -15.34
CA GLU A 66 -14.76 7.88 -14.19
C GLU A 66 -13.87 7.46 -13.02
N ARG A 67 -13.82 6.16 -12.72
CA ARG A 67 -12.99 5.65 -11.62
C ARG A 67 -11.50 5.82 -11.88
N ILE A 68 -11.03 5.59 -13.10
CA ILE A 68 -9.63 5.81 -13.50
C ILE A 68 -9.30 7.31 -13.45
N ALA A 69 -10.18 8.17 -13.98
CA ALA A 69 -10.01 9.62 -13.95
C ALA A 69 -9.99 10.20 -12.52
N ALA A 70 -10.72 9.57 -11.59
CA ALA A 70 -10.76 9.97 -10.18
C ALA A 70 -9.54 9.46 -9.38
N LEU A 71 -8.64 8.65 -9.96
CA LEU A 71 -7.45 8.20 -9.25
C LEU A 71 -6.52 9.39 -8.98
N PRO A 72 -5.92 9.47 -7.79
CA PRO A 72 -4.90 10.46 -7.49
C PRO A 72 -3.75 10.39 -8.49
N ARG A 73 -3.09 11.51 -8.76
CA ARG A 73 -1.91 11.54 -9.62
C ARG A 73 -0.82 10.64 -9.05
N ALA A 74 -0.20 9.83 -9.92
CA ALA A 74 0.95 9.04 -9.52
C ALA A 74 2.15 9.96 -9.22
N LEU A 75 2.88 9.64 -8.17
CA LEU A 75 4.08 10.36 -7.77
C LEU A 75 5.29 9.46 -8.03
N ALA A 76 6.05 9.78 -9.08
CA ALA A 76 7.28 9.09 -9.41
C ALA A 76 8.44 9.61 -8.54
N PHE A 77 9.37 8.74 -8.20
CA PHE A 77 10.61 9.12 -7.53
C PHE A 77 11.59 9.73 -8.54
N ALA A 78 11.63 11.05 -8.58
CA ALA A 78 12.51 11.82 -9.46
C ALA A 78 13.18 12.92 -8.67
N ASP A 79 14.33 13.43 -9.18
CA ASP A 79 14.98 14.59 -8.59
C ASP A 79 14.03 15.79 -8.55
N GLY A 80 13.99 16.51 -7.43
CA GLY A 80 13.07 17.62 -7.19
C GLY A 80 11.64 17.23 -6.82
N ALA A 81 11.22 15.97 -6.96
CA ALA A 81 9.90 15.51 -6.54
C ALA A 81 9.78 15.55 -5.00
N GLU A 82 8.58 15.83 -4.50
CA GLU A 82 8.30 15.79 -3.06
C GLU A 82 7.64 14.47 -2.67
N VAL A 83 8.19 13.80 -1.67
CA VAL A 83 7.67 12.56 -1.11
C VAL A 83 7.43 12.73 0.38
N PRO A 84 6.25 12.35 0.93
CA PRO A 84 6.05 12.40 2.36
C PRO A 84 6.85 11.29 3.06
N VAL A 85 7.50 11.62 4.17
CA VAL A 85 8.08 10.66 5.12
C VAL A 85 7.51 10.98 6.49
N SER A 86 6.82 10.01 7.08
CA SER A 86 6.01 10.23 8.30
C SER A 86 5.03 11.40 8.20
N GLY A 87 4.43 11.57 7.02
CA GLY A 87 3.50 12.68 6.76
C GLY A 87 4.15 14.05 6.52
N ILE A 88 5.47 14.15 6.63
CA ILE A 88 6.23 15.39 6.40
C ILE A 88 6.80 15.37 4.98
N PRO A 89 6.54 16.40 4.14
CA PRO A 89 7.11 16.48 2.80
C PRO A 89 8.63 16.56 2.85
N HIS A 90 9.29 15.77 2.01
CA HIS A 90 10.73 15.80 1.77
C HIS A 90 10.99 15.88 0.27
N ARG A 91 11.88 16.78 -0.13
CA ARG A 91 12.27 16.91 -1.53
C ARG A 91 13.39 15.92 -1.85
N ILE A 92 13.19 15.10 -2.89
CA ILE A 92 14.24 14.20 -3.39
C ILE A 92 15.35 15.05 -4.01
N ARG A 93 16.59 14.79 -3.59
CA ARG A 93 17.80 15.46 -4.12
C ARG A 93 18.80 14.44 -4.62
N HIS A 94 19.00 14.44 -5.91
CA HIS A 94 20.05 13.65 -6.54
C HIS A 94 21.43 14.27 -6.26
N ARG A 95 22.32 13.46 -5.69
CA ARG A 95 23.69 13.89 -5.31
C ARG A 95 24.69 12.91 -5.92
N PRO A 96 24.94 12.96 -7.24
CA PRO A 96 25.76 11.97 -7.95
C PRO A 96 27.18 11.87 -7.39
N ASP A 97 27.73 12.99 -6.95
CA ASP A 97 29.12 13.11 -6.47
C ASP A 97 29.28 12.84 -4.95
N ALA A 98 28.18 12.63 -4.23
CA ALA A 98 28.25 12.34 -2.79
C ALA A 98 28.39 10.84 -2.54
N LEU A 99 28.90 10.50 -1.34
CA LEU A 99 28.97 9.14 -0.82
C LEU A 99 27.89 8.91 0.24
N GLY A 100 27.54 7.65 0.52
CA GLY A 100 26.67 7.30 1.65
C GLY A 100 25.29 6.73 1.30
N GLY A 101 24.95 6.54 0.02
CA GLY A 101 23.71 5.90 -0.39
C GLY A 101 22.50 6.86 -0.40
N ALA A 102 21.63 6.76 0.62
CA ALA A 102 20.49 7.68 0.76
C ALA A 102 20.28 8.05 2.24
N TRP A 103 19.91 9.31 2.52
CA TRP A 103 19.65 9.81 3.88
C TRP A 103 18.69 11.00 3.89
N LEU A 104 18.06 11.24 5.03
CA LEU A 104 17.21 12.42 5.27
C LEU A 104 18.03 13.49 5.99
N ALA A 105 17.98 14.71 5.51
CA ALA A 105 18.53 15.90 6.17
C ALA A 105 17.78 17.16 5.68
N ASP A 106 17.53 18.11 6.56
CA ASP A 106 17.01 19.45 6.25
C ASP A 106 15.74 19.46 5.37
N GLY A 107 14.83 18.50 5.59
CA GLY A 107 13.61 18.36 4.80
C GLY A 107 13.84 17.79 3.39
N GLU A 108 15.00 17.23 3.13
CA GLU A 108 15.37 16.62 1.87
C GLU A 108 15.69 15.11 2.03
N LEU A 109 15.40 14.33 1.00
CA LEU A 109 15.87 12.97 0.84
C LEU A 109 17.01 12.96 -0.20
N HIS A 110 18.24 12.97 0.30
CA HIS A 110 19.43 12.91 -0.54
C HIS A 110 19.68 11.50 -1.05
N VAL A 111 20.04 11.36 -2.32
CA VAL A 111 20.29 10.05 -2.95
C VAL A 111 21.48 10.14 -3.88
N THR A 112 22.48 9.26 -3.67
CA THR A 112 23.73 9.23 -4.45
C THR A 112 23.67 8.26 -5.63
N GLY A 113 24.69 8.31 -6.49
CA GLY A 113 24.93 7.38 -7.60
C GLY A 113 24.29 7.82 -8.89
N ALA A 114 24.32 6.95 -9.92
CA ALA A 114 23.86 7.31 -11.26
C ALA A 114 22.32 7.53 -11.29
N ALA A 115 21.89 8.48 -12.13
CA ALA A 115 20.51 8.99 -12.19
C ALA A 115 19.48 7.89 -12.51
N GLU A 116 19.84 6.91 -13.34
CA GLU A 116 18.96 5.77 -13.69
C GLU A 116 18.59 4.91 -12.49
N PHE A 117 19.40 4.90 -11.43
CA PHE A 117 19.11 4.14 -10.20
C PHE A 117 18.38 4.95 -9.12
N LEU A 118 18.16 6.25 -9.35
CA LEU A 118 17.51 7.14 -8.38
C LEU A 118 16.16 6.59 -7.88
N PRO A 119 15.20 6.20 -8.75
CA PRO A 119 13.89 5.72 -8.27
C PRO A 119 14.01 4.47 -7.40
N ARG A 120 14.87 3.53 -7.80
CA ARG A 120 15.11 2.30 -7.04
C ARG A 120 15.72 2.60 -5.68
N ARG A 121 16.75 3.46 -5.62
CA ARG A 121 17.45 3.82 -4.38
C ARG A 121 16.53 4.54 -3.39
N VAL A 122 15.69 5.46 -3.88
CA VAL A 122 14.64 6.10 -3.08
C VAL A 122 13.71 5.04 -2.49
N GLY A 123 13.20 4.13 -3.33
CA GLY A 123 12.31 3.05 -2.88
C GLY A 123 12.97 2.12 -1.86
N ASP A 124 14.23 1.75 -2.05
CA ASP A 124 14.97 0.88 -1.14
C ASP A 124 15.19 1.56 0.23
N PHE A 125 15.57 2.85 0.22
CA PHE A 125 15.69 3.65 1.44
C PHE A 125 14.36 3.74 2.21
N LEU A 126 13.27 4.10 1.53
CA LEU A 126 11.95 4.23 2.16
C LEU A 126 11.43 2.91 2.72
N ARG A 127 11.70 1.78 2.05
CA ARG A 127 11.36 0.45 2.58
C ARG A 127 12.20 0.08 3.81
N ALA A 128 13.47 0.45 3.82
CA ALA A 128 14.35 0.23 4.97
C ALA A 128 13.88 1.06 6.17
N GLU A 129 13.55 2.33 5.94
CA GLU A 129 13.05 3.23 6.97
C GLU A 129 11.68 2.79 7.51
N ALA A 130 10.76 2.35 6.63
CA ALA A 130 9.49 1.76 7.03
C ALA A 130 9.70 0.54 7.95
N ARG A 131 10.65 -0.34 7.59
CA ARG A 131 10.96 -1.52 8.40
C ARG A 131 11.49 -1.15 9.78
N ARG A 132 12.41 -0.19 9.85
CA ARG A 132 13.00 0.27 11.11
C ARG A 132 11.92 0.85 12.03
N ARG A 133 11.13 1.84 11.56
CA ARG A 133 10.10 2.51 12.35
C ARG A 133 9.00 1.57 12.81
N LEU A 134 8.49 0.74 11.92
CA LEU A 134 7.42 -0.21 12.27
C LEU A 134 7.92 -1.28 13.24
N ALA A 135 9.18 -1.71 13.15
CA ALA A 135 9.74 -2.64 14.11
C ALA A 135 9.84 -2.02 15.52
N GLU A 136 10.25 -0.76 15.62
CA GLU A 136 10.31 -0.01 16.89
C GLU A 136 8.92 0.17 17.49
N MET A 137 7.93 0.59 16.69
CA MET A 137 6.55 0.74 17.15
C MET A 137 5.96 -0.60 17.63
N VAL A 138 6.18 -1.68 16.86
CA VAL A 138 5.71 -3.02 17.24
C VAL A 138 6.38 -3.48 18.53
N ALA A 139 7.68 -3.26 18.72
CA ALA A 139 8.39 -3.64 19.94
C ALA A 139 7.76 -2.96 21.17
N ALA A 140 7.55 -1.65 21.13
CA ALA A 140 6.91 -0.92 22.22
C ALA A 140 5.47 -1.41 22.50
N LYS A 141 4.68 -1.67 21.45
CA LYS A 141 3.29 -2.15 21.59
C LYS A 141 3.23 -3.59 22.10
N THR A 142 4.13 -4.46 21.67
CA THR A 142 4.18 -5.85 22.15
C THR A 142 4.59 -5.93 23.62
N GLU A 143 5.52 -5.08 24.06
CA GLU A 143 5.89 -4.93 25.46
C GLU A 143 4.70 -4.46 26.29
N ALA A 144 4.02 -3.38 25.88
CA ALA A 144 2.85 -2.84 26.57
C ALA A 144 1.67 -3.84 26.66
N ALA A 145 1.50 -4.69 25.64
CA ALA A 145 0.46 -5.71 25.60
C ALA A 145 0.84 -7.03 26.32
N GLY A 146 2.11 -7.19 26.73
CA GLY A 146 2.60 -8.46 27.30
C GLY A 146 2.50 -9.63 26.31
N VAL A 147 2.80 -9.38 25.02
CA VAL A 147 2.80 -10.38 23.94
C VAL A 147 4.09 -10.34 23.15
N SER A 148 4.33 -11.33 22.30
CA SER A 148 5.49 -11.34 21.40
C SER A 148 5.07 -11.66 19.98
N ALA A 149 5.62 -10.93 19.00
CA ALA A 149 5.53 -11.27 17.60
C ALA A 149 6.66 -12.24 17.23
N ARG A 150 6.35 -13.24 16.39
CA ARG A 150 7.38 -14.15 15.85
C ARG A 150 8.32 -13.42 14.89
N ARG A 151 7.76 -12.57 14.05
CA ARG A 151 8.49 -11.83 13.03
C ARG A 151 7.70 -10.60 12.60
N VAL A 152 8.41 -9.52 12.31
CA VAL A 152 7.86 -8.32 11.69
C VAL A 152 8.44 -8.18 10.28
N THR A 153 7.59 -8.01 9.28
CA THR A 153 8.00 -7.87 7.87
C THR A 153 7.31 -6.69 7.22
N VAL A 154 7.95 -6.11 6.22
CA VAL A 154 7.38 -5.06 5.38
C VAL A 154 7.21 -5.62 3.97
N LYS A 155 6.03 -5.42 3.38
CA LYS A 155 5.65 -5.95 2.07
C LYS A 155 5.09 -4.83 1.19
N ASP A 156 5.05 -5.07 -0.10
CA ASP A 156 4.34 -4.23 -1.05
C ASP A 156 2.92 -4.79 -1.24
N THR A 157 1.98 -4.26 -0.47
CA THR A 157 0.58 -4.70 -0.49
C THR A 157 -0.33 -3.56 -0.91
N SER A 158 -1.27 -3.83 -1.82
CA SER A 158 -2.27 -2.87 -2.30
C SER A 158 -3.65 -3.01 -1.63
N SER A 159 -3.88 -4.08 -0.84
CA SER A 159 -5.21 -4.41 -0.31
C SER A 159 -5.36 -4.25 1.20
N ARG A 160 -4.27 -4.08 1.93
CA ARG A 160 -4.26 -3.93 3.40
C ARG A 160 -3.02 -3.20 3.88
N TRP A 161 -3.14 -2.51 5.01
CA TRP A 161 -2.03 -1.78 5.62
C TRP A 161 -1.21 -2.65 6.57
N GLY A 162 -1.85 -3.63 7.21
CA GLY A 162 -1.21 -4.60 8.07
C GLY A 162 -1.89 -5.96 7.99
N SER A 163 -1.29 -6.97 8.60
CA SER A 163 -1.88 -8.28 8.84
C SER A 163 -1.12 -9.05 9.92
N CYS A 164 -1.86 -9.78 10.76
CA CYS A 164 -1.32 -10.76 11.69
C CYS A 164 -1.68 -12.16 11.19
N ALA A 165 -0.69 -13.03 11.06
CA ALA A 165 -0.89 -14.43 10.69
C ALA A 165 -1.06 -15.31 11.95
N PRO A 166 -1.70 -16.52 11.82
CA PRO A 166 -1.87 -17.44 12.95
C PRO A 166 -0.57 -17.87 13.63
N ASP A 167 0.55 -17.85 12.89
CA ASP A 167 1.88 -18.13 13.42
C ASP A 167 2.50 -16.94 14.16
N ARG A 168 1.72 -15.88 14.45
CA ARG A 168 2.14 -14.65 15.12
C ARG A 168 3.13 -13.79 14.31
N SER A 169 3.23 -14.01 13.00
CA SER A 169 4.00 -13.14 12.10
C SER A 169 3.17 -11.91 11.73
N LEU A 170 3.75 -10.73 11.90
CA LEU A 170 3.17 -9.45 11.49
C LEU A 170 3.75 -9.02 10.14
N ALA A 171 2.90 -8.52 9.27
CA ALA A 171 3.33 -7.94 8.00
C ALA A 171 2.62 -6.60 7.77
N PHE A 172 3.38 -5.59 7.32
CA PHE A 172 2.89 -4.23 7.09
C PHE A 172 3.17 -3.79 5.66
N SER A 173 2.34 -2.90 5.13
CA SER A 173 2.66 -2.20 3.88
C SER A 173 3.81 -1.22 4.13
N TRP A 174 4.84 -1.26 3.27
CA TRP A 174 5.94 -0.29 3.33
C TRP A 174 5.46 1.15 3.11
N ARG A 175 4.33 1.32 2.41
CA ARG A 175 3.73 2.63 2.15
C ARG A 175 3.21 3.33 3.39
N LEU A 176 3.18 2.66 4.54
CA LEU A 176 2.93 3.32 5.83
C LEU A 176 3.97 4.39 6.14
N ILE A 177 5.19 4.32 5.57
CA ILE A 177 6.21 5.37 5.73
C ILE A 177 5.71 6.74 5.28
N PHE A 178 4.77 6.80 4.33
CA PHE A 178 4.20 8.04 3.82
C PHE A 178 3.14 8.64 4.74
N THR A 179 2.63 7.86 5.69
CA THR A 179 1.56 8.31 6.58
C THR A 179 2.12 9.05 7.80
N PRO A 180 1.35 9.96 8.41
CA PRO A 180 1.70 10.54 9.71
C PRO A 180 1.93 9.47 10.78
N ASP A 181 2.75 9.79 11.77
CA ASP A 181 3.13 8.84 12.83
C ASP A 181 1.92 8.28 13.59
N PHE A 182 0.88 9.07 13.83
CA PHE A 182 -0.33 8.61 14.49
C PHE A 182 -1.08 7.51 13.71
N VAL A 183 -0.94 7.49 12.37
CA VAL A 183 -1.51 6.45 11.51
C VAL A 183 -0.68 5.16 11.59
N GLN A 184 0.66 5.30 11.54
CA GLN A 184 1.58 4.16 11.71
C GLN A 184 1.37 3.51 13.07
N ASP A 185 1.30 4.33 14.12
CA ASP A 185 1.05 3.92 15.50
C ASP A 185 -0.25 3.12 15.64
N TYR A 186 -1.35 3.64 15.05
CA TYR A 186 -2.63 2.93 15.05
C TYR A 186 -2.56 1.58 14.33
N VAL A 187 -1.95 1.51 13.14
CA VAL A 187 -1.85 0.26 12.38
C VAL A 187 -0.98 -0.75 13.14
N ALA A 188 0.12 -0.31 13.75
CA ALA A 188 0.96 -1.17 14.59
C ALA A 188 0.19 -1.72 15.79
N ALA A 189 -0.57 -0.87 16.50
CA ALA A 189 -1.41 -1.28 17.63
C ALA A 189 -2.50 -2.28 17.21
N HIS A 190 -3.14 -2.07 16.06
CA HIS A 190 -4.16 -2.95 15.50
C HIS A 190 -3.61 -4.36 15.24
N GLU A 191 -2.45 -4.47 14.58
CA GLU A 191 -1.84 -5.77 14.28
C GLU A 191 -1.27 -6.45 15.53
N VAL A 192 -0.76 -5.68 16.49
CA VAL A 192 -0.32 -6.23 17.79
C VAL A 192 -1.50 -6.76 18.59
N ALA A 193 -2.66 -6.09 18.58
CA ALA A 193 -3.86 -6.58 19.25
C ALA A 193 -4.32 -7.94 18.72
N HIS A 194 -4.08 -8.22 17.41
CA HIS A 194 -4.35 -9.53 16.82
C HIS A 194 -3.48 -10.66 17.38
N LEU A 195 -2.32 -10.37 17.98
CA LEU A 195 -1.51 -11.40 18.66
C LEU A 195 -2.23 -12.02 19.88
N ARG A 196 -3.23 -11.33 20.42
CA ARG A 196 -4.06 -11.80 21.55
C ARG A 196 -5.50 -12.13 21.14
N HIS A 197 -6.09 -11.34 20.23
CA HIS A 197 -7.49 -11.45 19.80
C HIS A 197 -7.58 -11.43 18.28
N MET A 198 -7.77 -12.60 17.64
CA MET A 198 -7.80 -12.74 16.18
C MET A 198 -9.07 -12.14 15.54
N ASN A 199 -10.14 -11.95 16.29
CA ASN A 199 -11.40 -11.35 15.84
C ASN A 199 -11.60 -9.95 16.43
N HIS A 200 -12.27 -9.07 15.68
CA HIS A 200 -12.52 -7.67 16.07
C HIS A 200 -13.68 -7.54 17.09
N GLY A 201 -13.69 -8.38 18.12
CA GLY A 201 -14.67 -8.31 19.23
C GLY A 201 -14.36 -7.21 20.26
N PRO A 202 -15.19 -7.06 21.30
CA PRO A 202 -15.01 -6.02 22.33
C PRO A 202 -13.62 -6.03 22.98
N LEU A 203 -13.07 -7.22 23.31
CA LEU A 203 -11.75 -7.35 23.93
C LEU A 203 -10.62 -6.91 22.99
N PHE A 204 -10.77 -7.15 21.68
CA PHE A 204 -9.83 -6.65 20.67
C PHE A 204 -9.79 -5.12 20.69
N TRP A 205 -10.97 -4.47 20.60
CA TRP A 205 -11.03 -3.01 20.56
C TRP A 205 -10.57 -2.37 21.86
N ALA A 206 -10.89 -2.97 23.02
CA ALA A 206 -10.38 -2.50 24.30
C ALA A 206 -8.84 -2.52 24.35
N LEU A 207 -8.22 -3.58 23.82
CA LEU A 207 -6.76 -3.66 23.75
C LEU A 207 -6.19 -2.63 22.75
N VAL A 208 -6.82 -2.42 21.59
CA VAL A 208 -6.38 -1.38 20.64
C VAL A 208 -6.43 0.00 21.31
N GLU A 209 -7.52 0.33 22.03
CA GLU A 209 -7.68 1.61 22.73
C GLU A 209 -6.67 1.79 23.87
N GLN A 210 -6.29 0.71 24.54
CA GLN A 210 -5.20 0.73 25.53
C GLN A 210 -3.84 1.00 24.89
N LEU A 211 -3.59 0.48 23.68
CA LEU A 211 -2.30 0.59 22.98
C LEU A 211 -2.15 1.93 22.23
N THR A 212 -3.23 2.58 21.82
CA THR A 212 -3.20 3.81 21.05
C THR A 212 -4.48 4.62 21.17
N PRO A 213 -4.41 5.96 21.31
CA PRO A 213 -5.58 6.85 21.25
C PRO A 213 -5.98 7.21 19.81
N HIS A 214 -5.20 6.80 18.78
CA HIS A 214 -5.24 7.38 17.45
C HIS A 214 -6.28 6.77 16.50
N ARG A 215 -7.02 5.71 16.90
CA ARG A 215 -8.04 5.09 16.05
C ARG A 215 -9.05 6.08 15.46
N PRO A 216 -9.63 7.04 16.24
CA PRO A 216 -10.64 7.96 15.72
C PRO A 216 -10.14 8.88 14.60
N THR A 217 -8.84 9.20 14.60
CA THR A 217 -8.21 10.07 13.61
C THR A 217 -7.56 9.29 12.47
N ALA A 218 -6.92 8.15 12.77
CA ALA A 218 -6.19 7.35 11.81
C ALA A 218 -7.11 6.66 10.77
N VAL A 219 -8.27 6.14 11.20
CA VAL A 219 -9.19 5.45 10.29
C VAL A 219 -9.78 6.38 9.23
N PRO A 220 -10.32 7.58 9.56
CA PRO A 220 -10.76 8.53 8.55
C PRO A 220 -9.62 9.02 7.65
N TRP A 221 -8.43 9.23 8.23
CA TRP A 221 -7.26 9.64 7.46
C TRP A 221 -6.89 8.59 6.39
N LEU A 222 -6.81 7.31 6.74
CA LEU A 222 -6.54 6.21 5.81
C LEU A 222 -7.62 6.08 4.72
N ARG A 223 -8.89 6.26 5.08
CA ARG A 223 -9.99 6.26 4.10
C ARG A 223 -9.83 7.37 3.07
N LYS A 224 -9.45 8.57 3.50
CA LYS A 224 -9.28 9.74 2.64
C LYS A 224 -8.04 9.65 1.76
N ASN A 225 -6.92 9.21 2.31
CA ASN A 225 -5.60 9.35 1.67
C ASN A 225 -5.05 8.02 1.11
N GLY A 226 -5.60 6.88 1.53
CA GLY A 226 -5.01 5.56 1.24
C GLY A 226 -4.81 5.27 -0.25
N ALA A 227 -5.74 5.69 -1.11
CA ALA A 227 -5.60 5.49 -2.56
C ALA A 227 -4.42 6.27 -3.14
N ALA A 228 -4.14 7.49 -2.65
CA ALA A 228 -3.01 8.29 -3.08
C ALA A 228 -1.67 7.65 -2.70
N LEU A 229 -1.58 7.06 -1.51
CA LEU A 229 -0.37 6.38 -1.05
C LEU A 229 0.02 5.20 -1.93
N LEU A 230 -0.95 4.50 -2.51
CA LEU A 230 -0.70 3.36 -3.41
C LEU A 230 -0.12 3.79 -4.76
N ARG A 231 -0.11 5.08 -5.07
CA ARG A 231 0.39 5.67 -6.32
C ARG A 231 1.74 6.39 -6.14
N ILE A 232 2.40 6.18 -5.02
CA ILE A 232 3.75 6.72 -4.76
C ILE A 232 4.79 5.64 -5.08
N GLY A 233 5.69 5.92 -6.01
CA GLY A 233 6.82 5.07 -6.36
C GLY A 233 6.57 4.00 -7.41
#